data_0ad89a0b78e4b75a13212be7dd600132
#
_entry.id   0ad89a0b78e4b75a13212be7dd600132
#
_cell.length_a   1.000
_cell.length_b   1.000
_cell.length_c   1.000
_cell.angle_alpha   90.00
_cell.angle_beta   90.00
_cell.angle_gamma   90.00
#
_symmetry.space_group_name_H-M   'P 1'
#
loop_
_entity.id
_entity.type
_entity.pdbx_description
1 polymer ?
#
loop_
_entity_poly.entity_id
_entity_poly.type
_entity_poly.pdbx_seq_one_letter_code
_entity_poly.pdbx_strand_id
1 'polypeptide(L)'
;MMKPTLLTLLLCSAAFLAPAAPVKLIFDTDMGNDVDDVMALDMIHNLQKRGACELLAVTITKDHPQAAAFVDAINTFHGYPDVPIGVVRNGATPEPGKFNKLADEKNPDGSFRFPHDVLSGADAPEAVGLLRKILAAQPDKSVALAQVGFFTNFARLLDSPADEHSPLTGRDLLKQKVTVLSIMAGTFQTVNWETRHLEYNVIKDVPAAQKLAVHWPTPIVWSGYEIGIAAAYPHESIERDFEYVKHHPLKDAYYAYNPPPHDRPTWDPTAVLYAIYPDRGYFDLSPPGGVTVEDNGATWYRPSKDGKGRHRYLVMSAAQAARVREAIVQLCVEPPAGR
;
A
#
# COMPACT_ATOMS: atom_id res chain seq x y z
N MET A 1 67.17 9.96 36.20
CA MET A 1 66.71 9.76 34.82
C MET A 1 65.25 9.30 34.86
N MET A 2 64.32 10.22 34.67
CA MET A 2 62.85 9.91 34.61
C MET A 2 62.47 9.56 33.15
N LYS A 3 61.83 8.40 32.96
CA LYS A 3 61.30 8.00 31.63
C LYS A 3 59.97 8.68 31.44
N PRO A 4 59.68 9.25 30.25
CA PRO A 4 58.36 9.80 29.97
C PRO A 4 57.38 8.67 29.62
N THR A 5 56.25 8.64 30.32
CA THR A 5 55.11 7.76 30.04
C THR A 5 54.28 8.38 28.91
N LEU A 6 54.24 7.72 27.76
CA LEU A 6 53.43 8.13 26.63
C LEU A 6 51.98 7.74 26.88
N LEU A 7 51.09 8.72 27.05
CA LEU A 7 49.65 8.54 27.19
C LEU A 7 49.01 8.49 25.80
N THR A 8 48.65 7.29 25.35
CA THR A 8 47.99 7.10 24.05
C THR A 8 46.49 7.41 24.23
N LEU A 9 46.06 8.55 23.70
CA LEU A 9 44.62 8.92 23.65
C LEU A 9 43.94 8.08 22.55
N LEU A 10 43.06 7.15 22.95
CA LEU A 10 42.19 6.42 22.03
C LEU A 10 41.00 7.34 21.69
N LEU A 11 40.99 7.93 20.48
CA LEU A 11 39.83 8.58 19.92
C LEU A 11 38.83 7.51 19.48
N CYS A 12 37.77 7.27 20.27
CA CYS A 12 36.59 6.54 19.84
C CYS A 12 35.78 7.43 18.88
N SER A 13 35.91 7.21 17.59
CA SER A 13 35.01 7.79 16.59
C SER A 13 33.63 7.10 16.71
N ALA A 14 32.69 7.79 17.32
CA ALA A 14 31.29 7.40 17.25
C ALA A 14 30.82 7.59 15.80
N ALA A 15 30.71 6.52 15.04
CA ALA A 15 30.05 6.54 13.75
C ALA A 15 28.54 6.79 14.01
N PHE A 16 28.09 8.02 13.82
CA PHE A 16 26.66 8.31 13.73
C PHE A 16 26.13 7.58 12.48
N LEU A 17 25.37 6.50 12.69
CA LEU A 17 24.58 5.91 11.63
C LEU A 17 23.55 6.97 11.18
N ALA A 18 23.74 7.51 9.99
CA ALA A 18 22.72 8.37 9.40
C ALA A 18 21.39 7.58 9.34
N PRO A 19 20.25 8.21 9.64
CA PRO A 19 18.95 7.54 9.47
C PRO A 19 18.83 7.05 8.03
N ALA A 20 18.25 5.85 7.84
CA ALA A 20 17.99 5.31 6.51
C ALA A 20 17.12 6.31 5.72
N ALA A 21 17.42 6.48 4.43
CA ALA A 21 16.60 7.34 3.58
C ALA A 21 15.15 6.81 3.53
N PRO A 22 14.14 7.69 3.50
CA PRO A 22 12.73 7.30 3.37
C PRO A 22 12.51 6.41 2.15
N VAL A 23 11.67 5.38 2.30
CA VAL A 23 11.25 4.53 1.19
C VAL A 23 10.35 5.34 0.26
N LYS A 24 10.73 5.48 -1.00
CA LYS A 24 9.89 6.11 -2.02
C LYS A 24 8.78 5.13 -2.41
N LEU A 25 7.53 5.51 -2.14
CA LEU A 25 6.37 4.63 -2.25
C LEU A 25 5.38 5.17 -3.28
N ILE A 26 4.85 4.30 -4.13
CA ILE A 26 3.60 4.51 -4.87
C ILE A 26 2.58 3.54 -4.31
N PHE A 27 1.39 4.05 -4.00
CA PHE A 27 0.27 3.28 -3.47
C PHE A 27 -0.82 3.14 -4.53
N ASP A 28 -1.22 1.90 -4.85
CA ASP A 28 -2.26 1.57 -5.84
C ASP A 28 -3.40 0.83 -5.15
N THR A 29 -4.61 1.41 -5.13
CA THR A 29 -5.73 1.06 -4.25
C THR A 29 -7.05 0.97 -5.01
N ASP A 30 -8.01 0.16 -4.55
CA ASP A 30 -9.41 0.20 -5.02
C ASP A 30 -10.34 0.90 -4.02
N MET A 31 -9.83 1.98 -3.44
CA MET A 31 -10.47 2.83 -2.43
C MET A 31 -11.99 2.94 -2.58
N GLY A 32 -12.72 2.40 -1.61
CA GLY A 32 -14.18 2.41 -1.57
C GLY A 32 -14.81 1.03 -1.58
N ASN A 33 -14.10 -0.02 -1.91
CA ASN A 33 -14.59 -1.38 -1.87
C ASN A 33 -14.49 -1.98 -0.46
N ASP A 34 -13.35 -1.78 0.21
CA ASP A 34 -13.12 -2.17 1.59
C ASP A 34 -12.53 -1.01 2.41
N VAL A 35 -12.69 -1.03 3.73
CA VAL A 35 -12.24 0.05 4.59
C VAL A 35 -10.76 -0.06 4.96
N ASP A 36 -10.13 -1.17 4.75
CA ASP A 36 -8.69 -1.34 5.01
C ASP A 36 -7.79 -0.61 4.01
N ASP A 37 -8.32 -0.25 2.82
CA ASP A 37 -7.71 0.78 1.95
C ASP A 37 -7.47 2.09 2.71
N VAL A 38 -8.47 2.53 3.50
CA VAL A 38 -8.36 3.76 4.29
C VAL A 38 -7.35 3.59 5.40
N MET A 39 -7.33 2.44 6.09
CA MET A 39 -6.30 2.12 7.10
C MET A 39 -4.90 2.15 6.49
N ALA A 40 -4.73 1.60 5.29
CA ALA A 40 -3.45 1.57 4.60
C ALA A 40 -2.94 2.97 4.25
N LEU A 41 -3.80 3.84 3.72
CA LEU A 41 -3.43 5.21 3.37
C LEU A 41 -3.15 6.07 4.61
N ASP A 42 -3.97 5.94 5.65
CA ASP A 42 -3.78 6.58 6.95
C ASP A 42 -2.43 6.21 7.57
N MET A 43 -2.12 4.90 7.56
CA MET A 43 -0.83 4.38 8.02
C MET A 43 0.34 4.92 7.18
N ILE A 44 0.21 5.02 5.86
CA ILE A 44 1.25 5.57 4.97
C ILE A 44 1.56 7.02 5.37
N HIS A 45 0.55 7.86 5.59
CA HIS A 45 0.75 9.26 5.96
C HIS A 45 1.44 9.39 7.31
N ASN A 46 1.09 8.56 8.29
CA ASN A 46 1.76 8.58 9.59
C ASN A 46 3.20 8.03 9.52
N LEU A 47 3.47 7.06 8.64
CA LEU A 47 4.84 6.63 8.33
C LEU A 47 5.64 7.71 7.59
N GLN A 48 5.02 8.47 6.69
CA GLN A 48 5.63 9.63 6.03
C GLN A 48 5.97 10.73 7.04
N LYS A 49 5.06 11.06 7.95
CA LYS A 49 5.29 11.98 9.07
C LYS A 49 6.49 11.56 9.93
N ARG A 50 6.70 10.27 10.12
CA ARG A 50 7.85 9.69 10.84
C ARG A 50 9.13 9.64 10.00
N GLY A 51 9.11 10.06 8.74
CA GLY A 51 10.24 9.98 7.81
C GLY A 51 10.60 8.56 7.35
N ALA A 52 9.69 7.60 7.50
CA ALA A 52 9.91 6.22 7.10
C ALA A 52 9.67 6.00 5.60
N CYS A 53 8.77 6.75 4.99
CA CYS A 53 8.52 6.74 3.56
C CYS A 53 8.27 8.15 3.01
N GLU A 54 8.28 8.25 1.68
CA GLU A 54 7.84 9.39 0.88
C GLU A 54 6.78 8.86 -0.08
N LEU A 55 5.52 9.27 0.10
CA LEU A 55 4.43 8.88 -0.79
C LEU A 55 4.49 9.74 -2.07
N LEU A 56 4.89 9.11 -3.17
CA LEU A 56 5.09 9.80 -4.45
C LEU A 56 3.79 10.02 -5.22
N ALA A 57 2.84 9.11 -5.10
CA ALA A 57 1.53 9.17 -5.75
C ALA A 57 0.59 8.09 -5.16
N VAL A 58 -0.71 8.34 -5.30
CA VAL A 58 -1.77 7.34 -5.14
C VAL A 58 -2.40 7.08 -6.50
N THR A 59 -2.50 5.81 -6.92
CA THR A 59 -3.26 5.43 -8.11
C THR A 59 -4.46 4.57 -7.73
N ILE A 60 -5.58 4.78 -8.42
CA ILE A 60 -6.87 4.20 -8.06
C ILE A 60 -7.32 3.25 -9.15
N THR A 61 -7.65 2.03 -8.76
CA THR A 61 -8.11 0.95 -9.65
C THR A 61 -9.62 0.78 -9.65
N LYS A 62 -10.33 1.36 -8.66
CA LYS A 62 -11.79 1.47 -8.68
C LYS A 62 -12.23 2.56 -9.65
N ASP A 63 -12.99 2.18 -10.68
CA ASP A 63 -13.46 3.11 -11.72
C ASP A 63 -14.72 3.87 -11.29
N HIS A 64 -14.61 4.65 -10.21
CA HIS A 64 -15.70 5.47 -9.68
C HIS A 64 -15.24 6.88 -9.35
N PRO A 65 -15.98 7.95 -9.75
CA PRO A 65 -15.54 9.33 -9.61
C PRO A 65 -15.25 9.77 -8.17
N GLN A 66 -15.98 9.28 -7.18
CA GLN A 66 -15.80 9.66 -5.77
C GLN A 66 -14.55 9.03 -5.12
N ALA A 67 -13.93 8.03 -5.74
CA ALA A 67 -12.74 7.39 -5.15
C ALA A 67 -11.57 8.38 -5.05
N ALA A 68 -11.34 9.20 -6.08
CA ALA A 68 -10.29 10.20 -6.08
C ALA A 68 -10.57 11.32 -5.06
N ALA A 69 -11.79 11.80 -5.00
CA ALA A 69 -12.19 12.83 -4.02
C ALA A 69 -11.97 12.37 -2.58
N PHE A 70 -12.29 11.10 -2.27
CA PHE A 70 -12.09 10.57 -0.92
C PHE A 70 -10.61 10.32 -0.60
N VAL A 71 -9.79 9.88 -1.56
CA VAL A 71 -8.33 9.79 -1.40
C VAL A 71 -7.74 11.16 -1.09
N ASP A 72 -8.14 12.20 -1.83
CA ASP A 72 -7.67 13.56 -1.62
C ASP A 72 -8.11 14.12 -0.25
N ALA A 73 -9.33 13.80 0.19
CA ALA A 73 -9.81 14.14 1.52
C ALA A 73 -8.94 13.52 2.64
N ILE A 74 -8.48 12.28 2.47
CA ILE A 74 -7.55 11.64 3.41
C ILE A 74 -6.18 12.30 3.35
N ASN A 75 -5.62 12.53 2.15
CA ASN A 75 -4.34 13.21 1.97
C ASN A 75 -4.35 14.58 2.66
N THR A 76 -5.38 15.38 2.40
CA THR A 76 -5.56 16.72 2.98
C THR A 76 -5.73 16.68 4.50
N PHE A 77 -6.47 15.69 5.03
CA PHE A 77 -6.63 15.50 6.47
C PHE A 77 -5.29 15.29 7.18
N HIS A 78 -4.37 14.56 6.55
CA HIS A 78 -3.02 14.31 7.08
C HIS A 78 -2.01 15.44 6.78
N GLY A 79 -2.41 16.49 6.06
CA GLY A 79 -1.55 17.63 5.72
C GLY A 79 -0.70 17.44 4.46
N TYR A 80 -1.12 16.55 3.57
CA TYR A 80 -0.44 16.27 2.29
C TYR A 80 -1.38 16.47 1.07
N PRO A 81 -2.02 17.66 0.90
CA PRO A 81 -3.02 17.90 -0.15
C PRO A 81 -2.45 17.75 -1.57
N ASP A 82 -1.14 17.92 -1.74
CA ASP A 82 -0.49 17.92 -3.06
C ASP A 82 -0.01 16.53 -3.51
N VAL A 83 -0.33 15.45 -2.81
CA VAL A 83 0.03 14.09 -3.26
C VAL A 83 -0.68 13.79 -4.58
N PRO A 84 0.06 13.50 -5.67
CA PRO A 84 -0.54 13.25 -6.98
C PRO A 84 -1.48 12.04 -6.95
N ILE A 85 -2.66 12.20 -7.54
CA ILE A 85 -3.67 11.15 -7.66
C ILE A 85 -3.88 10.82 -9.13
N GLY A 86 -3.82 9.54 -9.49
CA GLY A 86 -4.15 9.02 -10.81
C GLY A 86 -5.29 8.03 -10.76
N VAL A 87 -6.15 8.00 -11.77
CA VAL A 87 -7.32 7.13 -11.78
C VAL A 87 -7.33 6.19 -12.98
N VAL A 88 -7.86 4.99 -12.77
CA VAL A 88 -8.17 4.08 -13.87
C VAL A 88 -9.30 4.67 -14.74
N ARG A 89 -9.29 4.36 -16.03
CA ARG A 89 -10.41 4.57 -16.94
C ARG A 89 -10.83 3.22 -17.51
N ASN A 90 -12.13 2.96 -17.57
CA ASN A 90 -12.67 1.65 -18.01
C ASN A 90 -12.03 0.49 -17.21
N GLY A 91 -12.06 0.63 -15.89
CA GLY A 91 -11.57 -0.34 -14.91
C GLY A 91 -12.68 -1.21 -14.33
N ALA A 92 -12.34 -1.90 -13.24
CA ALA A 92 -13.29 -2.72 -12.50
C ALA A 92 -14.10 -1.88 -11.49
N THR A 93 -15.23 -2.43 -11.01
CA THR A 93 -16.06 -1.90 -9.94
C THR A 93 -16.49 -0.43 -10.12
N PRO A 94 -17.25 -0.09 -11.20
CA PRO A 94 -17.73 1.26 -11.45
C PRO A 94 -18.90 1.66 -10.50
N GLU A 95 -19.46 0.72 -9.76
CA GLU A 95 -20.51 0.98 -8.78
C GLU A 95 -20.04 1.88 -7.62
N PRO A 96 -20.94 2.64 -6.97
CA PRO A 96 -20.59 3.46 -5.82
C PRO A 96 -19.87 2.66 -4.73
N GLY A 97 -18.81 3.25 -4.17
CA GLY A 97 -18.13 2.70 -3.01
C GLY A 97 -18.98 2.78 -1.74
N LYS A 98 -18.67 1.94 -0.75
CA LYS A 98 -19.46 1.87 0.49
C LYS A 98 -19.36 3.14 1.34
N PHE A 99 -18.23 3.86 1.26
CA PHE A 99 -17.95 5.02 2.10
C PHE A 99 -17.45 6.25 1.31
N ASN A 100 -17.16 6.15 0.01
CA ASN A 100 -16.59 7.27 -0.78
C ASN A 100 -17.49 8.51 -0.81
N LYS A 101 -18.81 8.35 -0.61
CA LYS A 101 -19.76 9.46 -0.47
C LYS A 101 -19.44 10.40 0.69
N LEU A 102 -18.59 10.00 1.65
CA LEU A 102 -18.12 10.87 2.72
C LEU A 102 -17.37 12.10 2.18
N ALA A 103 -16.79 12.02 0.98
CA ALA A 103 -16.19 13.18 0.31
C ALA A 103 -17.22 14.29 0.01
N ASP A 104 -18.48 13.92 -0.27
CA ASP A 104 -19.54 14.89 -0.59
C ASP A 104 -20.21 15.48 0.67
N GLU A 105 -19.93 14.95 1.87
CA GLU A 105 -20.57 15.39 3.09
C GLU A 105 -20.11 16.78 3.52
N LYS A 106 -21.11 17.61 3.93
CA LYS A 106 -20.87 19.01 4.28
C LYS A 106 -21.23 19.30 5.72
N ASN A 107 -20.52 20.26 6.27
CA ASN A 107 -20.83 20.92 7.52
C ASN A 107 -22.05 21.84 7.37
N PRO A 108 -22.68 22.29 8.48
CA PRO A 108 -23.80 23.23 8.43
C PRO A 108 -23.53 24.56 7.72
N ASP A 109 -22.27 24.98 7.65
CA ASP A 109 -21.82 26.18 6.96
C ASP A 109 -21.60 26.00 5.45
N GLY A 110 -21.81 24.78 4.93
CA GLY A 110 -21.65 24.44 3.53
C GLY A 110 -20.25 24.00 3.11
N SER A 111 -19.23 24.07 4.00
CA SER A 111 -17.90 23.53 3.75
C SER A 111 -17.91 22.00 3.73
N PHE A 112 -16.95 21.37 3.03
CA PHE A 112 -16.80 19.92 3.10
C PHE A 112 -16.42 19.48 4.53
N ARG A 113 -16.98 18.35 5.00
CA ARG A 113 -16.61 17.75 6.28
C ARG A 113 -15.12 17.37 6.29
N PHE A 114 -14.66 16.80 5.19
CA PHE A 114 -13.26 16.51 4.90
C PHE A 114 -12.81 17.40 3.75
N PRO A 115 -12.06 18.49 4.00
CA PRO A 115 -11.58 19.39 2.96
C PRO A 115 -10.76 18.66 1.90
N HIS A 116 -11.01 18.96 0.63
CA HIS A 116 -10.31 18.42 -0.53
C HIS A 116 -10.57 19.31 -1.75
N ASP A 117 -9.71 19.23 -2.78
CA ASP A 117 -9.87 20.03 -4.01
C ASP A 117 -10.04 19.17 -5.27
N VAL A 118 -9.66 17.90 -5.25
CA VAL A 118 -10.03 16.91 -6.26
C VAL A 118 -11.48 16.49 -6.04
N LEU A 119 -12.41 17.12 -6.76
CA LEU A 119 -13.85 16.90 -6.54
C LEU A 119 -14.37 15.63 -7.20
N SER A 120 -13.65 15.11 -8.18
CA SER A 120 -14.05 13.93 -8.96
C SER A 120 -12.85 13.24 -9.59
N GLY A 121 -12.98 11.96 -9.87
CA GLY A 121 -12.01 11.26 -10.72
C GLY A 121 -11.83 11.87 -12.10
N ALA A 122 -12.79 12.68 -12.59
CA ALA A 122 -12.62 13.40 -13.85
C ALA A 122 -11.52 14.46 -13.77
N ASP A 123 -11.26 15.02 -12.59
CA ASP A 123 -10.25 16.05 -12.34
C ASP A 123 -8.84 15.47 -12.21
N ALA A 124 -8.71 14.16 -12.03
CA ALA A 124 -7.44 13.48 -11.90
C ALA A 124 -6.94 12.93 -13.25
N PRO A 125 -5.61 12.90 -13.49
CA PRO A 125 -5.03 12.28 -14.68
C PRO A 125 -5.27 10.75 -14.72
N GLU A 126 -5.10 10.18 -15.91
CA GLU A 126 -5.11 8.72 -16.05
C GLU A 126 -3.87 8.11 -15.37
N ALA A 127 -4.08 6.99 -14.67
CA ALA A 127 -3.09 6.39 -13.78
C ALA A 127 -1.78 6.02 -14.49
N VAL A 128 -1.81 5.44 -15.69
CA VAL A 128 -0.59 5.00 -16.39
C VAL A 128 0.30 6.17 -16.78
N GLY A 129 -0.29 7.26 -17.28
CA GLY A 129 0.45 8.49 -17.59
C GLY A 129 1.11 9.08 -16.36
N LEU A 130 0.39 9.16 -15.23
CA LEU A 130 0.93 9.61 -13.96
C LEU A 130 2.06 8.70 -13.47
N LEU A 131 1.87 7.38 -13.48
CA LEU A 131 2.89 6.41 -13.06
C LEU A 131 4.17 6.56 -13.86
N ARG A 132 4.07 6.71 -15.19
CA ARG A 132 5.23 6.90 -16.06
C ARG A 132 5.98 8.19 -15.73
N LYS A 133 5.25 9.31 -15.56
CA LYS A 133 5.81 10.61 -15.15
C LYS A 133 6.56 10.51 -13.81
N ILE A 134 5.91 9.95 -12.80
CA ILE A 134 6.49 9.83 -11.46
C ILE A 134 7.71 8.92 -11.46
N LEU A 135 7.62 7.72 -12.06
CA LEU A 135 8.72 6.77 -12.11
C LEU A 135 9.93 7.31 -12.88
N ALA A 136 9.72 7.98 -14.01
CA ALA A 136 10.79 8.55 -14.82
C ALA A 136 11.65 9.55 -14.02
N ALA A 137 11.03 10.32 -13.15
CA ALA A 137 11.69 11.33 -12.31
C ALA A 137 12.49 10.74 -11.14
N GLN A 138 12.33 9.45 -10.81
CA GLN A 138 13.02 8.86 -9.65
C GLN A 138 14.41 8.32 -10.01
N PRO A 139 15.32 8.22 -9.02
CA PRO A 139 16.56 7.46 -9.16
C PRO A 139 16.29 5.99 -9.53
N ASP A 140 17.26 5.34 -10.14
CA ASP A 140 17.16 3.91 -10.45
C ASP A 140 17.10 3.08 -9.17
N LYS A 141 16.27 2.01 -9.19
CA LYS A 141 16.12 1.08 -8.05
C LYS A 141 15.83 1.79 -6.72
N SER A 142 14.92 2.77 -6.76
CA SER A 142 14.58 3.56 -5.57
C SER A 142 13.11 3.48 -5.15
N VAL A 143 12.22 2.96 -6.00
CA VAL A 143 10.77 3.00 -5.75
C VAL A 143 10.25 1.63 -5.34
N ALA A 144 9.53 1.57 -4.22
CA ALA A 144 8.68 0.46 -3.85
C ALA A 144 7.23 0.74 -4.31
N LEU A 145 6.54 -0.30 -4.76
CA LEU A 145 5.13 -0.23 -5.10
C LEU A 145 4.34 -1.05 -4.08
N ALA A 146 3.27 -0.49 -3.56
CA ALA A 146 2.27 -1.21 -2.78
C ALA A 146 0.96 -1.21 -3.56
N GLN A 147 0.57 -2.35 -4.10
CA GLN A 147 -0.71 -2.55 -4.77
C GLN A 147 -1.65 -3.31 -3.85
N VAL A 148 -2.81 -2.72 -3.58
CA VAL A 148 -3.82 -3.33 -2.72
C VAL A 148 -5.19 -3.44 -3.39
N GLY A 149 -5.34 -2.81 -4.57
CA GLY A 149 -6.50 -2.93 -5.42
C GLY A 149 -6.32 -3.91 -6.60
N PHE A 150 -7.00 -3.63 -7.71
CA PHE A 150 -6.96 -4.47 -8.92
C PHE A 150 -5.63 -4.30 -9.68
N PHE A 151 -5.38 -5.19 -10.62
CA PHE A 151 -4.12 -5.27 -11.35
C PHE A 151 -4.05 -4.35 -12.57
N THR A 152 -5.17 -3.74 -12.95
CA THR A 152 -5.38 -3.02 -14.22
C THR A 152 -4.32 -1.95 -14.49
N ASN A 153 -4.04 -1.06 -13.52
CA ASN A 153 -3.09 0.04 -13.69
C ASN A 153 -1.69 -0.48 -14.03
N PHE A 154 -1.18 -1.43 -13.27
CA PHE A 154 0.16 -1.97 -13.48
C PHE A 154 0.24 -2.90 -14.69
N ALA A 155 -0.82 -3.62 -15.03
CA ALA A 155 -0.87 -4.42 -16.26
C ALA A 155 -0.84 -3.52 -17.51
N ARG A 156 -1.51 -2.38 -17.50
CA ARG A 156 -1.47 -1.37 -18.56
C ARG A 156 -0.11 -0.66 -18.61
N LEU A 157 0.47 -0.36 -17.45
CA LEU A 157 1.81 0.22 -17.36
C LEU A 157 2.86 -0.71 -18.00
N LEU A 158 2.78 -2.03 -17.77
CA LEU A 158 3.67 -3.02 -18.40
C LEU A 158 3.64 -2.94 -19.93
N ASP A 159 2.47 -2.69 -20.50
CA ASP A 159 2.27 -2.63 -21.98
C ASP A 159 2.50 -1.23 -22.56
N SER A 160 2.69 -0.20 -21.72
CA SER A 160 2.78 1.17 -22.19
C SER A 160 4.03 1.39 -23.04
N PRO A 161 3.91 2.06 -24.21
CA PRO A 161 5.05 2.43 -25.04
C PRO A 161 5.90 3.55 -24.40
N ALA A 162 7.01 3.89 -25.04
CA ALA A 162 7.72 5.13 -24.78
C ALA A 162 6.81 6.35 -25.02
N ASP A 163 6.99 7.40 -24.22
CA ASP A 163 6.21 8.64 -24.28
C ASP A 163 7.07 9.88 -23.95
N GLU A 164 6.43 11.03 -23.80
CA GLU A 164 7.12 12.29 -23.43
C GLU A 164 7.81 12.24 -22.07
N HIS A 165 7.39 11.36 -21.15
CA HIS A 165 7.99 11.22 -19.82
C HIS A 165 9.22 10.31 -19.82
N SER A 166 9.27 9.31 -20.70
CA SER A 166 10.37 8.35 -20.75
C SER A 166 10.49 7.68 -22.13
N PRO A 167 11.72 7.57 -22.69
CA PRO A 167 11.98 6.81 -23.91
C PRO A 167 11.90 5.28 -23.70
N LEU A 168 11.71 4.82 -22.46
CA LEU A 168 11.61 3.41 -22.13
C LEU A 168 10.18 2.92 -22.26
N THR A 169 10.01 1.64 -22.64
CA THR A 169 8.73 0.95 -22.45
C THR A 169 8.36 0.91 -20.97
N GLY A 170 7.08 0.75 -20.62
CA GLY A 170 6.66 0.63 -19.23
C GLY A 170 7.36 -0.52 -18.50
N ARG A 171 7.57 -1.66 -19.18
CA ARG A 171 8.33 -2.79 -18.63
C ARG A 171 9.77 -2.41 -18.30
N ASP A 172 10.47 -1.72 -19.21
CA ASP A 172 11.87 -1.33 -18.98
C ASP A 172 11.98 -0.24 -17.92
N LEU A 173 11.02 0.68 -17.89
CA LEU A 173 10.93 1.70 -16.85
C LEU A 173 10.72 1.08 -15.46
N LEU A 174 9.80 0.13 -15.32
CA LEU A 174 9.60 -0.64 -14.08
C LEU A 174 10.89 -1.38 -13.69
N LYS A 175 11.51 -2.08 -14.66
CA LYS A 175 12.77 -2.79 -14.43
C LYS A 175 13.89 -1.88 -13.95
N GLN A 176 13.94 -0.64 -14.42
CA GLN A 176 14.95 0.34 -14.04
C GLN A 176 14.68 0.97 -12.68
N LYS A 177 13.43 1.36 -12.39
CA LYS A 177 13.09 2.23 -11.26
C LYS A 177 12.64 1.49 -10.01
N VAL A 178 11.95 0.35 -10.18
CA VAL A 178 11.27 -0.34 -9.08
C VAL A 178 12.18 -1.36 -8.39
N THR A 179 12.15 -1.37 -7.07
CA THR A 179 12.86 -2.33 -6.20
C THR A 179 12.00 -3.56 -5.94
N VAL A 180 10.73 -3.36 -5.61
CA VAL A 180 9.79 -4.42 -5.22
C VAL A 180 8.35 -3.98 -5.53
N LEU A 181 7.52 -4.94 -5.89
CA LEU A 181 6.06 -4.85 -5.84
C LEU A 181 5.58 -5.66 -4.64
N SER A 182 5.08 -4.98 -3.61
CA SER A 182 4.34 -5.60 -2.51
C SER A 182 2.86 -5.58 -2.89
N ILE A 183 2.22 -6.75 -2.97
CA ILE A 183 0.86 -6.84 -3.51
C ILE A 183 -0.07 -7.59 -2.54
N MET A 184 -1.20 -6.98 -2.22
CA MET A 184 -2.30 -7.67 -1.55
C MET A 184 -3.09 -8.44 -2.59
N ALA A 185 -2.84 -9.74 -2.67
CA ALA A 185 -3.56 -10.59 -3.63
C ALA A 185 -3.35 -12.08 -3.34
N GLY A 186 -4.33 -12.87 -3.74
CA GLY A 186 -4.27 -14.32 -3.75
C GLY A 186 -4.35 -14.97 -2.37
N THR A 187 -4.16 -16.28 -2.37
CA THR A 187 -4.17 -17.12 -1.15
C THR A 187 -3.14 -18.24 -1.31
N PHE A 188 -2.26 -18.38 -0.34
CA PHE A 188 -1.12 -19.31 -0.41
C PHE A 188 -1.07 -20.32 0.73
N GLN A 189 -1.88 -20.13 1.76
CA GLN A 189 -1.98 -20.99 2.93
C GLN A 189 -3.45 -21.36 3.17
N THR A 190 -3.68 -22.40 3.97
CA THR A 190 -5.03 -22.85 4.31
C THR A 190 -5.71 -21.83 5.23
N VAL A 191 -6.89 -21.40 4.87
CA VAL A 191 -7.76 -20.53 5.68
C VAL A 191 -9.07 -21.24 5.94
N ASN A 192 -9.48 -21.36 7.22
CA ASN A 192 -10.74 -22.00 7.62
C ASN A 192 -10.95 -23.40 6.98
N TRP A 193 -9.87 -24.18 6.90
CA TRP A 193 -9.85 -25.51 6.26
C TRP A 193 -10.01 -25.51 4.73
N GLU A 194 -10.09 -24.34 4.10
CA GLU A 194 -10.10 -24.17 2.65
C GLU A 194 -8.68 -23.92 2.13
N THR A 195 -8.25 -24.73 1.19
CA THR A 195 -6.93 -24.59 0.53
C THR A 195 -6.98 -23.74 -0.73
N ARG A 196 -8.17 -23.25 -1.12
CA ARG A 196 -8.43 -22.55 -2.40
C ARG A 196 -9.43 -21.43 -2.23
N HIS A 197 -9.15 -20.48 -1.33
CA HIS A 197 -9.93 -19.27 -1.28
C HIS A 197 -9.69 -18.44 -2.56
N LEU A 198 -10.75 -18.05 -3.25
CA LEU A 198 -10.69 -17.16 -4.40
C LEU A 198 -10.67 -15.71 -3.91
N GLU A 199 -9.49 -15.11 -3.92
CA GLU A 199 -9.28 -13.77 -3.39
C GLU A 199 -9.90 -12.70 -4.32
N TYR A 200 -10.50 -11.66 -3.72
CA TYR A 200 -11.36 -10.69 -4.39
C TYR A 200 -10.63 -9.88 -5.49
N ASN A 201 -9.45 -9.35 -5.22
CA ASN A 201 -8.70 -8.54 -6.18
C ASN A 201 -8.35 -9.36 -7.43
N VAL A 202 -7.99 -10.64 -7.22
CA VAL A 202 -7.67 -11.55 -8.32
C VAL A 202 -8.91 -11.88 -9.15
N ILE A 203 -10.03 -12.28 -8.51
CA ILE A 203 -11.23 -12.68 -9.27
C ILE A 203 -11.90 -11.52 -10.02
N LYS A 204 -11.67 -10.29 -9.59
CA LYS A 204 -12.21 -9.09 -10.27
C LYS A 204 -11.40 -8.67 -11.48
N ASP A 205 -10.13 -9.13 -11.59
CA ASP A 205 -9.24 -8.72 -12.68
C ASP A 205 -8.26 -9.84 -13.09
N VAL A 206 -8.80 -11.05 -13.33
CA VAL A 206 -8.02 -12.26 -13.64
C VAL A 206 -7.02 -12.05 -14.79
N PRO A 207 -7.39 -11.45 -15.96
CA PRO A 207 -6.44 -11.30 -17.07
C PRO A 207 -5.24 -10.41 -16.72
N ALA A 208 -5.46 -9.33 -15.94
CA ALA A 208 -4.36 -8.46 -15.52
C ALA A 208 -3.51 -9.12 -14.43
N ALA A 209 -4.13 -9.88 -13.51
CA ALA A 209 -3.42 -10.65 -12.50
C ALA A 209 -2.50 -11.71 -13.14
N GLN A 210 -2.99 -12.45 -14.14
CA GLN A 210 -2.20 -13.39 -14.93
C GLN A 210 -1.02 -12.70 -15.62
N LYS A 211 -1.27 -11.53 -16.24
CA LYS A 211 -0.22 -10.74 -16.89
C LYS A 211 0.87 -10.31 -15.91
N LEU A 212 0.51 -9.77 -14.75
CA LEU A 212 1.49 -9.39 -13.74
C LEU A 212 2.30 -10.59 -13.26
N ALA A 213 1.64 -11.69 -12.89
CA ALA A 213 2.31 -12.88 -12.39
C ALA A 213 3.36 -13.43 -13.38
N VAL A 214 3.11 -13.35 -14.70
CA VAL A 214 4.03 -13.85 -15.72
C VAL A 214 5.10 -12.83 -16.10
N HIS A 215 4.72 -11.56 -16.24
CA HIS A 215 5.52 -10.58 -16.98
C HIS A 215 6.17 -9.50 -16.14
N TRP A 216 5.85 -9.39 -14.86
CA TRP A 216 6.42 -8.36 -13.99
C TRP A 216 7.95 -8.47 -13.88
N PRO A 217 8.72 -7.37 -14.11
CA PRO A 217 10.17 -7.47 -14.29
C PRO A 217 10.99 -7.46 -13.00
N THR A 218 10.40 -7.08 -11.85
CA THR A 218 11.08 -6.96 -10.55
C THR A 218 10.53 -7.98 -9.55
N PRO A 219 11.12 -8.14 -8.35
CA PRO A 219 10.57 -9.00 -7.31
C PRO A 219 9.12 -8.63 -6.96
N ILE A 220 8.28 -9.65 -6.76
CA ILE A 220 6.93 -9.53 -6.22
C ILE A 220 6.86 -10.24 -4.87
N VAL A 221 6.30 -9.55 -3.87
CA VAL A 221 5.97 -10.14 -2.58
C VAL A 221 4.45 -10.06 -2.38
N TRP A 222 3.83 -11.21 -2.27
CA TRP A 222 2.38 -11.37 -2.16
C TRP A 222 1.98 -11.41 -0.68
N SER A 223 1.17 -10.47 -0.25
CA SER A 223 0.43 -10.53 1.01
C SER A 223 -0.89 -11.23 0.73
N GLY A 224 -0.96 -12.53 1.04
CA GLY A 224 -2.15 -13.34 0.77
C GLY A 224 -3.30 -13.02 1.72
N TYR A 225 -4.49 -13.49 1.35
CA TYR A 225 -5.72 -13.36 2.13
C TYR A 225 -5.55 -13.78 3.59
N GLU A 226 -4.80 -14.86 3.84
CA GLU A 226 -4.50 -15.38 5.17
C GLU A 226 -3.77 -14.40 6.08
N ILE A 227 -2.98 -13.50 5.53
CA ILE A 227 -2.15 -12.56 6.29
C ILE A 227 -3.03 -11.49 6.94
N GLY A 228 -3.92 -10.87 6.18
CA GLY A 228 -4.84 -9.86 6.73
C GLY A 228 -5.83 -10.42 7.74
N ILE A 229 -6.31 -11.65 7.53
CA ILE A 229 -7.17 -12.35 8.49
C ILE A 229 -6.46 -12.52 9.84
N ALA A 230 -5.18 -12.86 9.83
CA ALA A 230 -4.44 -13.12 11.06
C ALA A 230 -4.13 -11.84 11.88
N ALA A 231 -4.20 -10.66 11.27
CA ALA A 231 -3.87 -9.39 11.89
C ALA A 231 -5.07 -8.42 11.94
N ALA A 232 -6.27 -8.91 12.25
CA ALA A 232 -7.49 -8.10 12.26
C ALA A 232 -7.38 -6.88 13.21
N TYR A 233 -7.82 -5.72 12.73
CA TYR A 233 -7.90 -4.46 13.47
C TYR A 233 -9.05 -4.51 14.49
N PRO A 234 -8.81 -4.25 15.78
CA PRO A 234 -9.84 -4.32 16.81
C PRO A 234 -10.82 -3.15 16.70
N HIS A 235 -12.11 -3.46 16.71
CA HIS A 235 -13.16 -2.42 16.62
C HIS A 235 -13.16 -1.45 17.81
N GLU A 236 -12.70 -1.90 18.99
CA GLU A 236 -12.58 -1.04 20.18
C GLU A 236 -11.66 0.16 19.95
N SER A 237 -10.64 0.00 19.11
CA SER A 237 -9.77 1.12 18.73
C SER A 237 -10.54 2.15 17.88
N ILE A 238 -11.35 1.69 16.93
CA ILE A 238 -12.21 2.58 16.13
C ILE A 238 -13.18 3.37 17.03
N GLU A 239 -13.71 2.73 18.06
CA GLU A 239 -14.66 3.37 18.97
C GLU A 239 -14.02 4.43 19.88
N ARG A 240 -12.75 4.23 20.31
CA ARG A 240 -12.13 4.95 21.43
C ARG A 240 -10.93 5.82 21.09
N ASP A 241 -10.11 5.41 20.11
CA ASP A 241 -8.76 5.99 19.96
C ASP A 241 -8.73 7.22 19.03
N PHE A 242 -9.86 7.57 18.39
CA PHE A 242 -10.00 8.70 17.46
C PHE A 242 -10.71 9.92 18.06
N GLU A 243 -10.84 10.00 19.38
CA GLU A 243 -11.57 11.09 20.04
C GLU A 243 -10.86 12.44 20.02
N TYR A 244 -9.60 12.48 19.57
CA TYR A 244 -8.83 13.72 19.42
C TYR A 244 -9.37 14.64 18.32
N VAL A 245 -10.27 14.16 17.47
CA VAL A 245 -10.94 14.93 16.43
C VAL A 245 -12.40 14.49 16.28
N LYS A 246 -13.28 15.46 15.96
CA LYS A 246 -14.73 15.19 15.84
C LYS A 246 -15.06 14.22 14.70
N HIS A 247 -14.39 14.40 13.56
CA HIS A 247 -14.54 13.58 12.35
C HIS A 247 -13.16 13.13 11.89
N HIS A 248 -12.99 11.83 11.77
CA HIS A 248 -11.76 11.21 11.26
C HIS A 248 -12.11 10.39 10.01
N PRO A 249 -11.42 10.55 8.86
CA PRO A 249 -11.77 9.84 7.63
C PRO A 249 -11.85 8.32 7.82
N LEU A 250 -10.88 7.72 8.54
CA LEU A 250 -10.90 6.29 8.83
C LEU A 250 -12.08 5.89 9.72
N LYS A 251 -12.30 6.59 10.84
CA LYS A 251 -13.41 6.28 11.74
C LYS A 251 -14.75 6.38 11.03
N ASP A 252 -15.00 7.49 10.34
CA ASP A 252 -16.27 7.73 9.64
C ASP A 252 -16.46 6.72 8.50
N ALA A 253 -15.38 6.35 7.75
CA ALA A 253 -15.42 5.32 6.73
C ALA A 253 -15.71 3.93 7.30
N TYR A 254 -15.13 3.59 8.44
CA TYR A 254 -15.38 2.31 9.12
C TYR A 254 -16.85 2.15 9.48
N TYR A 255 -17.46 3.18 10.08
CA TYR A 255 -18.88 3.18 10.41
C TYR A 255 -19.78 3.14 9.18
N ALA A 256 -19.40 3.80 8.09
CA ALA A 256 -20.14 3.77 6.83
C ALA A 256 -20.01 2.42 6.10
N TYR A 257 -18.86 1.75 6.27
CA TYR A 257 -18.58 0.44 5.67
C TYR A 257 -19.36 -0.67 6.36
N ASN A 258 -19.13 -0.83 7.66
CA ASN A 258 -19.80 -1.78 8.55
C ASN A 258 -19.54 -1.37 10.01
N PRO A 259 -20.53 -0.86 10.74
CA PRO A 259 -20.31 -0.34 12.09
C PRO A 259 -19.89 -1.44 13.08
N PRO A 260 -19.17 -1.09 14.15
CA PRO A 260 -18.89 -2.00 15.26
C PRO A 260 -20.16 -2.69 15.81
N PRO A 261 -20.04 -3.87 16.48
CA PRO A 261 -18.80 -4.53 16.86
C PRO A 261 -18.36 -5.57 15.85
N HIS A 262 -17.26 -5.34 15.13
CA HIS A 262 -16.58 -6.37 14.33
C HIS A 262 -15.11 -5.96 14.12
N ASP A 263 -14.19 -6.89 14.24
CA ASP A 263 -12.79 -6.66 13.91
C ASP A 263 -12.60 -6.73 12.40
N ARG A 264 -11.86 -5.79 11.82
CA ARG A 264 -11.64 -5.79 10.37
C ARG A 264 -10.28 -6.38 10.02
N PRO A 265 -10.22 -7.45 9.22
CA PRO A 265 -8.96 -7.90 8.64
C PRO A 265 -8.21 -6.76 7.95
N THR A 266 -6.88 -6.77 8.04
CA THR A 266 -6.00 -5.69 7.57
C THR A 266 -5.15 -6.15 6.40
N TRP A 267 -5.78 -6.54 5.30
CA TRP A 267 -5.08 -7.08 4.13
C TRP A 267 -4.13 -6.05 3.52
N ASP A 268 -4.65 -4.85 3.24
CA ASP A 268 -3.92 -3.77 2.59
C ASP A 268 -2.81 -3.19 3.45
N PRO A 269 -3.05 -2.89 4.75
CA PRO A 269 -2.01 -2.46 5.68
C PRO A 269 -0.81 -3.41 5.74
N THR A 270 -1.02 -4.73 5.62
CA THR A 270 0.09 -5.70 5.67
C THR A 270 1.00 -5.61 4.45
N ALA A 271 0.44 -5.42 3.25
CA ALA A 271 1.23 -5.20 2.03
C ALA A 271 2.04 -3.89 2.10
N VAL A 272 1.43 -2.82 2.61
CA VAL A 272 2.10 -1.53 2.83
C VAL A 272 3.20 -1.63 3.88
N LEU A 273 2.93 -2.29 5.01
CA LEU A 273 3.90 -2.45 6.09
C LEU A 273 5.14 -3.21 5.61
N TYR A 274 4.96 -4.25 4.78
CA TYR A 274 6.07 -4.96 4.16
C TYR A 274 6.85 -4.06 3.17
N ALA A 275 6.17 -3.30 2.33
CA ALA A 275 6.82 -2.42 1.35
C ALA A 275 7.78 -1.40 2.01
N ILE A 276 7.39 -0.88 3.20
CA ILE A 276 8.15 0.14 3.92
C ILE A 276 9.15 -0.48 4.90
N TYR A 277 8.83 -1.60 5.52
CA TYR A 277 9.62 -2.24 6.56
C TYR A 277 9.89 -3.73 6.30
N PRO A 278 10.51 -4.12 5.18
CA PRO A 278 10.71 -5.53 4.82
C PRO A 278 11.56 -6.29 5.84
N ASP A 279 12.47 -5.63 6.54
CA ASP A 279 13.46 -6.25 7.42
C ASP A 279 13.17 -6.08 8.93
N ARG A 280 11.98 -5.57 9.30
CA ARG A 280 11.63 -5.39 10.73
C ARG A 280 11.20 -6.67 11.46
N GLY A 281 11.16 -7.79 10.77
CA GLY A 281 10.73 -9.07 11.34
C GLY A 281 9.23 -9.13 11.65
N TYR A 282 8.43 -8.32 10.95
CA TYR A 282 6.97 -8.42 10.97
C TYR A 282 6.49 -9.68 10.25
N PHE A 283 7.20 -10.06 9.20
CA PHE A 283 6.87 -11.18 8.33
C PHE A 283 8.10 -12.04 8.07
N ASP A 284 7.87 -13.31 7.84
CA ASP A 284 8.79 -14.20 7.14
C ASP A 284 8.37 -14.29 5.67
N LEU A 285 9.25 -14.81 4.83
CA LEU A 285 9.01 -14.97 3.40
C LEU A 285 9.08 -16.45 3.01
N SER A 286 8.19 -16.87 2.11
CA SER A 286 8.37 -18.13 1.42
C SER A 286 9.74 -18.22 0.74
N PRO A 287 10.27 -19.40 0.40
CA PRO A 287 11.39 -19.53 -0.54
C PRO A 287 11.12 -18.73 -1.84
N PRO A 288 12.13 -18.38 -2.64
CA PRO A 288 11.91 -17.83 -3.97
C PRO A 288 11.16 -18.80 -4.89
N GLY A 289 10.21 -18.30 -5.68
CA GLY A 289 9.39 -19.15 -6.55
C GLY A 289 8.67 -18.37 -7.66
N GLY A 290 7.58 -18.93 -8.13
CA GLY A 290 6.67 -18.32 -9.09
C GLY A 290 5.22 -18.51 -8.65
N VAL A 291 4.38 -17.52 -8.94
CA VAL A 291 2.94 -17.56 -8.77
C VAL A 291 2.29 -17.73 -10.13
N THR A 292 1.30 -18.60 -10.20
CA THR A 292 0.41 -18.78 -11.35
C THR A 292 -1.00 -18.41 -10.92
N VAL A 293 -1.71 -17.67 -11.75
CA VAL A 293 -3.13 -17.36 -11.60
C VAL A 293 -3.91 -18.17 -12.63
N GLU A 294 -4.86 -18.99 -12.17
CA GLU A 294 -5.74 -19.78 -13.04
C GLU A 294 -6.89 -18.93 -13.60
N ASP A 295 -7.56 -19.42 -14.63
CA ASP A 295 -8.69 -18.72 -15.27
C ASP A 295 -9.88 -18.46 -14.33
N ASN A 296 -10.01 -19.25 -13.27
CA ASN A 296 -11.02 -19.04 -12.23
C ASN A 296 -10.57 -18.07 -11.11
N GLY A 297 -9.33 -17.53 -11.19
CA GLY A 297 -8.75 -16.66 -10.18
C GLY A 297 -8.01 -17.37 -9.04
N ALA A 298 -7.92 -18.70 -9.05
CA ALA A 298 -7.12 -19.40 -8.05
C ALA A 298 -5.62 -19.12 -8.24
N THR A 299 -4.92 -18.94 -7.12
CA THR A 299 -3.47 -18.64 -7.13
C THR A 299 -2.68 -19.85 -6.63
N TRP A 300 -1.59 -20.16 -7.33
CA TRP A 300 -0.69 -21.26 -6.98
C TRP A 300 0.74 -20.77 -6.89
N TYR A 301 1.41 -21.15 -5.82
CA TYR A 301 2.83 -20.90 -5.65
C TYR A 301 3.63 -22.19 -5.88
N ARG A 302 4.76 -22.05 -6.59
CA ARG A 302 5.73 -23.13 -6.77
C ARG A 302 7.13 -22.61 -6.44
N PRO A 303 7.85 -23.24 -5.48
CA PRO A 303 9.22 -22.86 -5.19
C PRO A 303 10.12 -23.13 -6.40
N SER A 304 11.07 -22.21 -6.63
CA SER A 304 12.08 -22.35 -7.69
C SER A 304 13.14 -23.36 -7.27
N LYS A 305 13.49 -24.28 -8.16
CA LYS A 305 14.51 -25.30 -7.89
C LYS A 305 15.94 -24.72 -7.80
N ASP A 306 16.20 -23.61 -8.48
CA ASP A 306 17.49 -22.92 -8.53
C ASP A 306 17.57 -21.70 -7.60
N GLY A 307 16.53 -21.44 -6.82
CA GLY A 307 16.45 -20.29 -5.92
C GLY A 307 16.33 -18.91 -6.59
N LYS A 308 16.08 -18.84 -7.92
CA LYS A 308 16.03 -17.59 -8.69
C LYS A 308 14.62 -17.09 -9.00
N GLY A 309 13.60 -17.65 -8.36
CA GLY A 309 12.22 -17.18 -8.51
C GLY A 309 12.05 -15.73 -8.05
N ARG A 310 11.23 -14.96 -8.77
CA ARG A 310 10.97 -13.55 -8.44
C ARG A 310 9.80 -13.33 -7.49
N HIS A 311 9.02 -14.37 -7.20
CA HIS A 311 7.85 -14.29 -6.34
C HIS A 311 8.14 -14.92 -4.98
N ARG A 312 7.65 -14.25 -3.96
CA ARG A 312 7.55 -14.78 -2.60
C ARG A 312 6.19 -14.41 -2.04
N TYR A 313 5.72 -15.10 -1.04
CA TYR A 313 4.55 -14.67 -0.27
C TYR A 313 4.93 -14.51 1.20
N LEU A 314 4.15 -13.68 1.90
CA LEU A 314 4.32 -13.42 3.33
C LEU A 314 3.90 -14.63 4.14
N VAL A 315 4.65 -14.90 5.19
CA VAL A 315 4.33 -15.89 6.22
C VAL A 315 4.38 -15.19 7.56
N MET A 316 3.46 -15.52 8.45
CA MET A 316 3.35 -14.85 9.73
C MET A 316 3.01 -15.86 10.83
N SER A 317 3.85 -15.89 11.87
CA SER A 317 3.53 -16.62 13.11
C SER A 317 2.50 -15.84 13.93
N ALA A 318 1.85 -16.47 14.91
CA ALA A 318 0.92 -15.80 15.80
C ALA A 318 1.56 -14.62 16.57
N ALA A 319 2.84 -14.73 16.94
CA ALA A 319 3.56 -13.64 17.59
C ALA A 319 3.82 -12.46 16.63
N GLN A 320 4.13 -12.74 15.37
CA GLN A 320 4.25 -11.71 14.34
C GLN A 320 2.89 -11.06 14.05
N ALA A 321 1.81 -11.84 13.97
CA ALA A 321 0.45 -11.33 13.76
C ALA A 321 0.03 -10.33 14.86
N ALA A 322 0.30 -10.65 16.12
CA ALA A 322 0.05 -9.73 17.23
C ALA A 322 0.88 -8.43 17.11
N ARG A 323 2.15 -8.52 16.72
CA ARG A 323 3.01 -7.34 16.50
C ARG A 323 2.58 -6.50 15.30
N VAL A 324 2.18 -7.14 14.22
CA VAL A 324 1.66 -6.47 13.01
C VAL A 324 0.38 -5.73 13.32
N ARG A 325 -0.58 -6.40 13.98
CA ARG A 325 -1.83 -5.78 14.43
C ARG A 325 -1.57 -4.55 15.29
N GLU A 326 -0.71 -4.68 16.31
CA GLU A 326 -0.36 -3.57 17.21
C GLU A 326 0.30 -2.42 16.44
N ALA A 327 1.21 -2.73 15.52
CA ALA A 327 1.85 -1.71 14.69
C ALA A 327 0.85 -0.95 13.81
N ILE A 328 -0.11 -1.65 13.20
CA ILE A 328 -1.16 -1.04 12.38
C ILE A 328 -2.05 -0.15 13.24
N VAL A 329 -2.50 -0.62 14.41
CA VAL A 329 -3.31 0.17 15.34
C VAL A 329 -2.58 1.46 15.73
N GLN A 330 -1.33 1.35 16.19
CA GLN A 330 -0.52 2.51 16.59
C GLN A 330 -0.27 3.51 15.45
N LEU A 331 -0.18 3.03 14.22
CA LEU A 331 0.00 3.89 13.06
C LEU A 331 -1.30 4.57 12.65
N CYS A 332 -2.44 3.89 12.70
CA CYS A 332 -3.73 4.47 12.33
C CYS A 332 -4.26 5.48 13.36
N VAL A 333 -4.01 5.27 14.66
CA VAL A 333 -4.51 6.18 15.72
C VAL A 333 -3.62 7.41 15.92
N GLU A 334 -2.48 7.49 15.28
CA GLU A 334 -1.56 8.62 15.44
C GLU A 334 -2.14 9.89 14.82
N PRO A 335 -2.34 10.99 15.61
CA PRO A 335 -2.87 12.23 15.06
C PRO A 335 -2.01 12.79 13.93
N PRO A 336 -2.61 13.43 12.90
CA PRO A 336 -1.87 14.17 11.88
C PRO A 336 -0.90 15.21 12.45
N ALA A 337 0.08 15.64 11.67
CA ALA A 337 1.00 16.69 12.08
C ALA A 337 0.25 18.01 12.38
N GLY A 338 0.49 18.58 13.56
CA GLY A 338 -0.11 19.87 13.96
C GLY A 338 -1.52 19.81 14.56
N ARG A 339 -2.02 18.61 14.88
CA ARG A 339 -3.29 18.39 15.60
C ARG A 339 -3.05 17.74 16.95
#